data_6b3010a82f690a8da64f914951aacac5
#
_entry.id   6b3010a82f690a8da64f914951aacac5
#
_cell.length_a   1.000
_cell.length_b   1.000
_cell.length_c   1.000
_cell.angle_alpha   90.00
_cell.angle_beta   90.00
_cell.angle_gamma   90.00
#
_symmetry.space_group_name_H-M   'P 1'
#
loop_
_entity.id
_entity.type
_entity.pdbx_description
1 polymer ?
#
loop_
_entity_poly.entity_id
_entity_poly.type
_entity_poly.pdbx_seq_one_letter_code
_entity_poly.pdbx_strand_id
1 'polypeptide(L)'
;MTQNNTDGNNFVTFSTEFRNVEEPDVMIDSSKYKNYAIICGEGQGEERIYVEYDARKDKNERIKKLYVDARSEHMGEGTTLDEYKKVLIQKGIEKLADYQIKENVNFNLNTDSYEYKVDYDLGDKVDVIVAEIGLVITARIRNIFEVIKSGYRTLELEVDNLKIM
;
A
#
# COMPACT_ATOMS: atom_id res chain seq x y z
N MET A 1 -7.13 -29.14 9.54
CA MET A 1 -7.67 -27.92 10.19
C MET A 1 -6.71 -26.80 9.82
N THR A 2 -7.06 -26.00 8.84
CA THR A 2 -6.29 -24.81 8.43
C THR A 2 -6.27 -23.85 9.61
N GLN A 3 -5.10 -23.60 10.19
CA GLN A 3 -4.95 -22.51 11.15
C GLN A 3 -5.02 -21.20 10.34
N ASN A 4 -6.16 -20.55 10.37
CA ASN A 4 -6.33 -19.24 9.78
C ASN A 4 -5.35 -18.26 10.44
N ASN A 5 -4.39 -17.79 9.69
CA ASN A 5 -3.39 -16.82 10.15
C ASN A 5 -3.97 -15.39 10.17
N THR A 6 -5.12 -15.20 10.82
CA THR A 6 -5.74 -13.89 10.99
C THR A 6 -5.04 -13.03 12.05
N ASP A 7 -4.21 -13.65 12.92
CA ASP A 7 -3.64 -13.00 14.12
C ASP A 7 -2.22 -12.44 13.93
N GLY A 8 -1.68 -12.42 12.71
CA GLY A 8 -0.43 -11.70 12.41
C GLY A 8 0.86 -12.51 12.57
N ASN A 9 0.82 -13.80 12.90
CA ASN A 9 1.97 -14.69 12.83
C ASN A 9 2.10 -15.25 11.40
N ASN A 10 3.21 -14.92 10.74
CA ASN A 10 3.50 -15.40 9.39
C ASN A 10 4.07 -16.82 9.49
N PHE A 11 3.25 -17.84 9.21
CA PHE A 11 3.70 -19.25 9.25
C PHE A 11 4.35 -19.70 7.95
N VAL A 12 4.11 -18.97 6.84
CA VAL A 12 4.62 -19.32 5.52
C VAL A 12 5.53 -18.21 5.02
N THR A 13 6.75 -18.61 4.65
CA THR A 13 7.74 -17.73 4.05
C THR A 13 8.05 -18.22 2.64
N PHE A 14 7.79 -17.36 1.67
CA PHE A 14 8.20 -17.57 0.29
C PHE A 14 9.54 -16.88 0.05
N SER A 15 10.51 -17.59 -0.52
CA SER A 15 11.85 -17.04 -0.78
C SER A 15 12.44 -17.60 -2.06
N THR A 16 13.13 -16.74 -2.80
CA THR A 16 13.94 -17.15 -3.93
C THR A 16 15.07 -18.10 -3.53
N GLU A 17 15.63 -17.96 -2.31
CA GLU A 17 16.64 -18.88 -1.77
C GLU A 17 16.08 -20.29 -1.51
N PHE A 18 14.82 -20.40 -1.08
CA PHE A 18 14.18 -21.68 -0.84
C PHE A 18 13.65 -22.34 -2.12
N ARG A 19 13.81 -21.67 -3.27
CA ARG A 19 13.31 -22.11 -4.58
C ARG A 19 11.81 -22.41 -4.59
N ASN A 20 11.05 -21.79 -3.68
CA ASN A 20 9.60 -21.86 -3.64
C ASN A 20 8.94 -20.60 -4.21
N VAL A 21 9.73 -19.65 -4.67
CA VAL A 21 9.33 -18.47 -5.46
C VAL A 21 10.12 -18.47 -6.77
N GLU A 22 9.41 -18.39 -7.86
CA GLU A 22 9.97 -18.30 -9.20
C GLU A 22 9.50 -17.00 -9.87
N GLU A 23 10.36 -16.40 -10.68
CA GLU A 23 10.06 -15.19 -11.48
C GLU A 23 9.38 -14.06 -10.68
N PRO A 24 9.97 -13.61 -9.56
CA PRO A 24 9.39 -12.53 -8.80
C PRO A 24 9.36 -11.24 -9.62
N ASP A 25 8.17 -10.65 -9.77
CA ASP A 25 7.96 -9.33 -10.39
C ASP A 25 7.64 -8.32 -9.27
N VAL A 26 8.60 -7.46 -8.98
CA VAL A 26 8.48 -6.43 -7.93
C VAL A 26 8.37 -5.07 -8.59
N MET A 27 7.22 -4.43 -8.44
CA MET A 27 6.98 -3.08 -8.92
C MET A 27 6.80 -2.11 -7.75
N ILE A 28 7.69 -1.10 -7.68
CA ILE A 28 7.59 0.01 -6.73
C ILE A 28 7.44 1.30 -7.53
N ASP A 29 6.23 1.87 -7.57
CA ASP A 29 5.98 3.13 -8.25
C ASP A 29 5.85 4.28 -7.26
N SER A 30 6.87 5.10 -7.18
CA SER A 30 6.93 6.34 -6.40
C SER A 30 6.81 7.61 -7.25
N SER A 31 6.52 7.48 -8.54
CA SER A 31 6.51 8.60 -9.50
C SER A 31 5.53 9.70 -9.12
N LYS A 32 4.40 9.33 -8.55
CA LYS A 32 3.33 10.25 -8.12
C LYS A 32 3.35 10.51 -6.60
N TYR A 33 4.28 9.94 -5.86
CA TYR A 33 4.32 10.05 -4.40
C TYR A 33 4.37 11.50 -3.92
N LYS A 34 3.47 11.83 -2.98
CA LYS A 34 3.38 13.12 -2.28
C LYS A 34 3.28 12.87 -0.78
N ASN A 35 3.89 13.76 0.00
CA ASN A 35 3.96 13.64 1.45
C ASN A 35 3.67 14.96 2.19
N TYR A 36 3.24 15.98 1.45
CA TYR A 36 2.91 17.29 2.00
C TYR A 36 1.76 17.89 1.20
N ALA A 37 0.68 18.27 1.84
CA ALA A 37 -0.45 18.90 1.18
C ALA A 37 -0.54 20.39 1.52
N ILE A 38 -0.81 21.22 0.52
CA ILE A 38 -1.25 22.60 0.65
C ILE A 38 -2.69 22.63 0.18
N ILE A 39 -3.61 22.84 1.11
CA ILE A 39 -5.03 22.81 0.85
C ILE A 39 -5.57 24.24 0.80
N CYS A 40 -6.19 24.57 -0.30
CA CYS A 40 -6.72 25.90 -0.59
C CYS A 40 -8.24 25.85 -0.49
N GLY A 41 -8.78 26.39 0.58
CA GLY A 41 -10.21 26.48 0.86
C GLY A 41 -10.92 27.60 0.09
N GLU A 42 -12.01 28.11 0.66
CA GLU A 42 -12.77 29.22 0.09
C GLU A 42 -12.04 30.56 0.20
N GLY A 43 -12.56 31.57 -0.48
CA GLY A 43 -11.97 32.90 -0.61
C GLY A 43 -11.24 33.10 -1.93
N GLN A 44 -10.79 34.33 -2.18
CA GLN A 44 -10.03 34.73 -3.38
C GLN A 44 -8.82 35.57 -3.01
N GLY A 45 -7.74 35.42 -3.75
CA GLY A 45 -6.54 36.19 -3.55
C GLY A 45 -5.98 36.06 -2.11
N GLU A 46 -5.76 37.18 -1.45
CA GLU A 46 -5.20 37.24 -0.09
C GLU A 46 -6.20 36.79 0.99
N GLU A 47 -7.51 36.80 0.70
CA GLU A 47 -8.55 36.35 1.64
C GLU A 47 -8.76 34.84 1.60
N ARG A 48 -8.08 34.13 0.68
CA ARG A 48 -8.21 32.69 0.57
C ARG A 48 -7.61 31.97 1.78
N ILE A 49 -8.39 31.03 2.34
CA ILE A 49 -7.95 30.25 3.49
C ILE A 49 -7.04 29.11 3.02
N TYR A 50 -5.84 29.04 3.61
CA TYR A 50 -4.87 27.97 3.35
C TYR A 50 -4.60 27.19 4.62
N VAL A 51 -4.41 25.89 4.46
CA VAL A 51 -3.87 25.03 5.50
C VAL A 51 -2.81 24.11 4.90
N GLU A 52 -1.88 23.71 5.73
CA GLU A 52 -0.81 22.80 5.35
C GLU A 52 -0.86 21.54 6.19
N TYR A 53 -0.61 20.42 5.57
CA TYR A 53 -0.54 19.13 6.25
C TYR A 53 0.74 18.39 5.85
N ASP A 54 1.58 18.10 6.85
CA ASP A 54 2.84 17.39 6.69
C ASP A 54 2.70 15.94 7.12
N ALA A 55 2.57 15.04 6.13
CA ALA A 55 2.41 13.60 6.33
C ALA A 55 3.74 12.84 6.47
N ARG A 56 4.89 13.53 6.44
CA ARG A 56 6.19 12.87 6.54
C ARG A 56 6.36 12.22 7.91
N LYS A 57 6.75 10.96 7.90
CA LYS A 57 7.13 10.22 9.12
C LYS A 57 8.51 10.66 9.61
N ASP A 58 9.47 10.78 8.69
CA ASP A 58 10.79 11.37 8.94
C ASP A 58 10.81 12.81 8.42
N LYS A 59 11.08 13.77 9.31
CA LYS A 59 11.13 15.20 8.95
C LYS A 59 12.35 15.56 8.09
N ASN A 60 13.33 14.67 7.97
CA ASN A 60 14.46 14.83 7.05
C ASN A 60 14.10 14.40 5.61
N GLU A 61 12.99 13.70 5.41
CA GLU A 61 12.51 13.33 4.08
C GLU A 61 12.22 14.59 3.25
N ARG A 62 12.59 14.53 1.95
CA ARG A 62 12.32 15.64 1.02
C ARG A 62 10.82 15.89 0.90
N ILE A 63 10.42 17.14 1.04
CA ILE A 63 9.03 17.58 0.84
C ILE A 63 8.64 17.42 -0.63
N LYS A 64 7.58 16.65 -0.87
CA LYS A 64 6.91 16.46 -2.17
C LYS A 64 5.49 16.99 -2.07
N LYS A 65 5.29 18.23 -2.56
CA LYS A 65 4.05 18.98 -2.37
C LYS A 65 2.92 18.49 -3.27
N LEU A 66 1.71 18.41 -2.71
CA LEU A 66 0.42 18.29 -3.39
C LEU A 66 -0.38 19.55 -3.14
N TYR A 67 -0.88 20.17 -4.20
CA TYR A 67 -1.83 21.28 -4.09
C TYR A 67 -3.25 20.72 -4.24
N VAL A 68 -4.08 20.99 -3.22
CA VAL A 68 -5.48 20.54 -3.17
C VAL A 68 -6.40 21.74 -3.26
N ASP A 69 -7.17 21.81 -4.33
CA ASP A 69 -8.23 22.82 -4.46
C ASP A 69 -9.50 22.32 -3.74
N ALA A 70 -9.82 22.94 -2.64
CA ALA A 70 -10.98 22.63 -1.80
C ALA A 70 -11.97 23.80 -1.70
N ARG A 71 -12.13 24.58 -2.80
CA ARG A 71 -13.07 25.70 -2.85
C ARG A 71 -14.53 25.27 -2.69
N SER A 72 -14.85 24.03 -2.99
CA SER A 72 -16.18 23.46 -2.79
C SER A 72 -16.53 23.19 -1.33
N GLU A 73 -15.53 23.15 -0.45
CA GLU A 73 -15.75 23.03 0.98
C GLU A 73 -16.03 24.43 1.54
N HIS A 74 -17.27 24.68 1.88
CA HIS A 74 -17.69 25.99 2.43
C HIS A 74 -17.74 25.99 3.93
N MET A 75 -17.37 27.11 4.52
CA MET A 75 -17.57 27.33 5.96
C MET A 75 -19.07 27.57 6.22
N GLY A 76 -19.74 26.59 6.85
CA GLY A 76 -21.17 26.70 7.20
C GLY A 76 -21.46 27.78 8.23
N GLU A 77 -22.74 28.24 8.31
CA GLU A 77 -23.18 29.18 9.35
C GLU A 77 -22.89 28.59 10.75
N GLY A 78 -22.21 29.37 11.58
CA GLY A 78 -21.86 28.98 12.95
C GLY A 78 -20.58 28.13 13.06
N THR A 79 -19.96 27.77 11.96
CA THR A 79 -18.67 27.06 11.95
C THR A 79 -17.53 28.03 12.27
N THR A 80 -16.68 27.68 13.20
CA THR A 80 -15.49 28.49 13.51
C THR A 80 -14.41 28.26 12.45
N LEU A 81 -13.49 29.23 12.30
CA LEU A 81 -12.34 29.10 11.39
C LEU A 81 -11.48 27.85 11.69
N ASP A 82 -11.34 27.51 12.97
CA ASP A 82 -10.53 26.35 13.38
C ASP A 82 -11.22 25.02 13.02
N GLU A 83 -12.54 24.95 13.12
CA GLU A 83 -13.30 23.78 12.65
C GLU A 83 -13.22 23.64 11.14
N TYR A 84 -13.34 24.73 10.41
CA TYR A 84 -13.20 24.73 8.96
C TYR A 84 -11.79 24.27 8.52
N LYS A 85 -10.73 24.76 9.19
CA LYS A 85 -9.36 24.30 8.92
C LYS A 85 -9.20 22.80 9.14
N LYS A 86 -9.86 22.20 10.13
CA LYS A 86 -9.85 20.74 10.34
C LYS A 86 -10.49 19.99 9.16
N VAL A 87 -11.59 20.51 8.62
CA VAL A 87 -12.24 19.94 7.42
C VAL A 87 -11.27 19.99 6.23
N LEU A 88 -10.58 21.11 6.01
CA LEU A 88 -9.59 21.24 4.94
C LEU A 88 -8.41 20.26 5.14
N ILE A 89 -7.91 20.10 6.37
CA ILE A 89 -6.85 19.13 6.66
C ILE A 89 -7.31 17.71 6.33
N GLN A 90 -8.53 17.33 6.73
CA GLN A 90 -9.09 16.01 6.41
C GLN A 90 -9.16 15.78 4.90
N LYS A 91 -9.58 16.80 4.14
CA LYS A 91 -9.56 16.74 2.67
C LYS A 91 -8.16 16.57 2.10
N GLY A 92 -7.17 17.21 2.70
CA GLY A 92 -5.76 17.03 2.34
C GLY A 92 -5.27 15.60 2.57
N ILE A 93 -5.62 15.00 3.70
CA ILE A 93 -5.29 13.61 4.05
C ILE A 93 -5.90 12.64 3.04
N GLU A 94 -7.20 12.81 2.71
CA GLU A 94 -7.90 11.99 1.73
C GLU A 94 -7.23 12.07 0.34
N LYS A 95 -6.87 13.28 -0.08
CA LYS A 95 -6.19 13.46 -1.36
C LYS A 95 -4.77 12.91 -1.38
N LEU A 96 -4.03 13.02 -0.28
CA LEU A 96 -2.68 12.42 -0.19
C LEU A 96 -2.73 10.89 -0.27
N ALA A 97 -3.82 10.24 0.15
CA ALA A 97 -3.96 8.79 0.04
C ALA A 97 -3.91 8.30 -1.42
N ASP A 98 -4.37 9.13 -2.38
CA ASP A 98 -4.30 8.82 -3.82
C ASP A 98 -2.85 8.87 -4.39
N TYR A 99 -1.93 9.48 -3.63
CA TYR A 99 -0.55 9.77 -4.03
C TYR A 99 0.49 9.02 -3.18
N GLN A 100 0.11 7.91 -2.60
CA GLN A 100 1.06 7.05 -1.88
C GLN A 100 1.92 6.23 -2.86
N ILE A 101 3.04 5.72 -2.37
CA ILE A 101 3.87 4.77 -3.12
C ILE A 101 3.00 3.54 -3.40
N LYS A 102 2.98 3.13 -4.66
CA LYS A 102 2.31 1.89 -5.07
C LYS A 102 3.33 0.77 -5.14
N GLU A 103 3.06 -0.25 -4.41
CA GLU A 103 3.89 -1.44 -4.34
C GLU A 103 3.07 -2.62 -4.80
N ASN A 104 3.60 -3.41 -5.70
CA ASN A 104 3.00 -4.65 -6.18
C ASN A 104 4.07 -5.72 -6.29
N VAL A 105 3.76 -6.91 -5.81
CA VAL A 105 4.65 -8.07 -5.91
C VAL A 105 3.84 -9.24 -6.43
N ASN A 106 4.25 -9.76 -7.59
CA ASN A 106 3.73 -10.98 -8.17
C ASN A 106 4.84 -12.01 -8.20
N PHE A 107 4.51 -13.26 -8.04
CA PHE A 107 5.46 -14.36 -8.13
C PHE A 107 4.76 -15.67 -8.43
N ASN A 108 5.49 -16.60 -9.02
CA ASN A 108 5.04 -17.96 -9.24
C ASN A 108 5.52 -18.84 -8.10
N LEU A 109 4.63 -19.70 -7.59
CA LEU A 109 5.00 -20.67 -6.57
C LEU A 109 5.42 -21.99 -7.18
N ASN A 110 6.54 -22.51 -6.68
CA ASN A 110 6.85 -23.92 -6.84
C ASN A 110 5.94 -24.73 -5.90
N THR A 111 5.16 -25.65 -6.47
CA THR A 111 4.15 -26.43 -5.76
C THR A 111 4.75 -27.50 -4.83
N ASP A 112 6.09 -27.71 -4.87
CA ASP A 112 6.75 -28.74 -4.07
C ASP A 112 7.01 -28.31 -2.62
N SER A 113 6.91 -27.00 -2.30
CA SER A 113 7.28 -26.45 -0.99
C SER A 113 6.11 -26.28 -0.03
N TYR A 114 4.97 -25.81 -0.51
CA TYR A 114 3.77 -25.54 0.28
C TYR A 114 2.52 -25.95 -0.50
N GLU A 115 1.58 -26.57 0.20
CA GLU A 115 0.32 -27.04 -0.40
C GLU A 115 -0.80 -26.03 -0.15
N TYR A 116 -1.43 -25.54 -1.22
CA TYR A 116 -2.58 -24.67 -1.16
C TYR A 116 -3.75 -25.34 -0.42
N LYS A 117 -4.37 -24.63 0.50
CA LYS A 117 -5.41 -25.07 1.44
C LYS A 117 -4.93 -26.00 2.57
N VAL A 118 -3.65 -26.29 2.63
CA VAL A 118 -3.03 -27.03 3.74
C VAL A 118 -2.13 -26.09 4.51
N ASP A 119 -1.15 -25.48 3.84
CA ASP A 119 -0.15 -24.61 4.46
C ASP A 119 -0.55 -23.13 4.39
N TYR A 120 -1.28 -22.72 3.35
CA TYR A 120 -1.79 -21.36 3.16
C TYR A 120 -3.13 -21.33 2.43
N ASP A 121 -3.87 -20.23 2.61
CA ASP A 121 -5.15 -19.98 1.93
C ASP A 121 -5.26 -18.50 1.50
N LEU A 122 -6.31 -18.22 0.74
CA LEU A 122 -6.68 -16.86 0.33
C LEU A 122 -6.92 -15.99 1.56
N GLY A 123 -6.28 -14.81 1.61
CA GLY A 123 -6.38 -13.87 2.71
C GLY A 123 -5.33 -14.03 3.79
N ASP A 124 -4.51 -15.08 3.75
CA ASP A 124 -3.42 -15.28 4.71
C ASP A 124 -2.30 -14.25 4.52
N LYS A 125 -1.61 -13.97 5.62
CA LYS A 125 -0.39 -13.17 5.61
C LYS A 125 0.81 -14.08 5.42
N VAL A 126 1.71 -13.67 4.53
CA VAL A 126 2.92 -14.39 4.19
C VAL A 126 4.11 -13.43 4.15
N ASP A 127 5.30 -13.94 4.41
CA ASP A 127 6.52 -13.21 4.15
C ASP A 127 7.09 -13.63 2.80
N VAL A 128 7.43 -12.63 1.98
CA VAL A 128 8.06 -12.82 0.67
C VAL A 128 9.46 -12.22 0.72
N ILE A 129 10.46 -13.05 0.48
CA ILE A 129 11.87 -12.66 0.49
C ILE A 129 12.42 -12.78 -0.92
N VAL A 130 12.82 -11.64 -1.49
CA VAL A 130 13.56 -11.59 -2.76
C VAL A 130 15.03 -11.36 -2.40
N ALA A 131 15.76 -12.46 -2.26
CA ALA A 131 17.12 -12.44 -1.70
C ALA A 131 18.10 -11.64 -2.57
N GLU A 132 17.93 -11.67 -3.91
CA GLU A 132 18.81 -10.98 -4.87
C GLU A 132 18.87 -9.47 -4.65
N ILE A 133 17.79 -8.88 -4.10
CA ILE A 133 17.71 -7.44 -3.83
C ILE A 133 17.57 -7.14 -2.34
N GLY A 134 17.65 -8.16 -1.47
CA GLY A 134 17.53 -8.02 -0.02
C GLY A 134 16.18 -7.51 0.45
N LEU A 135 15.12 -7.77 -0.31
CA LEU A 135 13.78 -7.27 -0.02
C LEU A 135 12.99 -8.29 0.80
N VAL A 136 12.43 -7.85 1.94
CA VAL A 136 11.52 -8.63 2.77
C VAL A 136 10.19 -7.89 2.85
N ILE A 137 9.12 -8.57 2.46
CA ILE A 137 7.78 -8.00 2.40
C ILE A 137 6.83 -8.88 3.18
N THR A 138 6.10 -8.31 4.13
CA THR A 138 4.92 -8.96 4.66
C THR A 138 3.74 -8.58 3.80
N ALA A 139 3.07 -9.56 3.21
CA ALA A 139 2.01 -9.39 2.25
C ALA A 139 0.77 -10.21 2.62
N ARG A 140 -0.38 -9.83 2.08
CA ARG A 140 -1.61 -10.63 2.18
C ARG A 140 -1.94 -11.22 0.82
N ILE A 141 -2.21 -12.51 0.76
CA ILE A 141 -2.65 -13.20 -0.46
C ILE A 141 -4.02 -12.67 -0.86
N ARG A 142 -4.08 -12.02 -2.02
CA ARG A 142 -5.28 -11.41 -2.57
C ARG A 142 -5.97 -12.29 -3.61
N ASN A 143 -5.18 -12.84 -4.53
CA ASN A 143 -5.66 -13.74 -5.56
C ASN A 143 -4.72 -14.93 -5.72
N ILE A 144 -5.28 -16.07 -6.11
CA ILE A 144 -4.54 -17.28 -6.44
C ILE A 144 -5.03 -17.74 -7.82
N PHE A 145 -4.10 -17.81 -8.77
CA PHE A 145 -4.36 -18.28 -10.13
C PHE A 145 -3.71 -19.65 -10.32
N GLU A 146 -4.50 -20.61 -10.79
CA GLU A 146 -3.98 -21.91 -11.17
C GLU A 146 -3.75 -21.93 -12.68
N VAL A 147 -2.50 -22.11 -13.08
CA VAL A 147 -2.08 -22.16 -14.49
C VAL A 147 -1.65 -23.58 -14.82
N ILE A 148 -2.28 -24.21 -15.81
CA ILE A 148 -1.92 -25.54 -16.29
C ILE A 148 -1.36 -25.41 -17.70
N LYS A 149 -0.05 -25.66 -17.84
CA LYS A 149 0.64 -25.67 -19.14
C LYS A 149 1.32 -27.02 -19.37
N SER A 150 1.06 -27.67 -20.49
CA SER A 150 1.72 -28.91 -20.89
C SER A 150 1.70 -30.03 -19.82
N GLY A 151 0.65 -30.07 -18.99
CA GLY A 151 0.52 -31.06 -17.91
C GLY A 151 1.20 -30.65 -16.58
N TYR A 152 1.88 -29.51 -16.54
CA TYR A 152 2.44 -28.95 -15.32
C TYR A 152 1.47 -27.95 -14.72
N ARG A 153 1.32 -28.00 -13.41
CA ARG A 153 0.49 -27.09 -12.60
C ARG A 153 1.41 -26.09 -11.90
N THR A 154 1.13 -24.81 -12.09
CA THR A 154 1.79 -23.71 -11.40
C THR A 154 0.75 -22.86 -10.68
N LEU A 155 1.04 -22.39 -9.49
CA LEU A 155 0.21 -21.42 -8.78
C LEU A 155 0.89 -20.05 -8.85
N GLU A 156 0.15 -19.07 -9.35
CA GLU A 156 0.56 -17.66 -9.35
C GLU A 156 -0.20 -16.94 -8.22
N LEU A 157 0.53 -16.23 -7.37
CA LEU A 157 -0.06 -15.46 -6.29
C LEU A 157 0.05 -13.97 -6.56
N GLU A 158 -1.08 -13.29 -6.42
CA GLU A 158 -1.12 -11.84 -6.30
C GLU A 158 -1.30 -11.46 -4.84
N VAL A 159 -0.45 -10.58 -4.35
CA VAL A 159 -0.44 -10.16 -2.95
C VAL A 159 -0.60 -8.66 -2.80
N ASP A 160 -1.31 -8.23 -1.76
CA ASP A 160 -1.32 -6.83 -1.31
C ASP A 160 -0.21 -6.63 -0.29
N ASN A 161 0.67 -5.66 -0.53
CA ASN A 161 1.76 -5.36 0.39
C ASN A 161 1.21 -4.71 1.66
N LEU A 162 1.52 -5.29 2.80
CA LEU A 162 1.19 -4.74 4.11
C LEU A 162 2.35 -3.94 4.69
N LYS A 163 3.58 -4.38 4.43
CA LYS A 163 4.79 -3.73 4.95
C LYS A 163 6.04 -4.20 4.21
N ILE A 164 6.86 -3.27 3.76
CA ILE A 164 8.25 -3.51 3.38
C ILE A 164 9.13 -3.28 4.61
N MET A 165 10.02 -4.21 4.88
CA MET A 165 10.99 -4.14 5.99
C MET A 165 12.39 -3.87 5.47
#